data_b458310e9bb0979e336964cbff7afb7a
#
_entry.id   b458310e9bb0979e336964cbff7afb7a
#
_cell.length_a   1.000
_cell.length_b   1.000
_cell.length_c   1.000
_cell.angle_alpha   90.00
_cell.angle_beta   90.00
_cell.angle_gamma   90.00
#
_symmetry.space_group_name_H-M   'P 1'
#
loop_
_entity.id
_entity.type
_entity.pdbx_description
1 polymer ?
#
loop_
_entity_poly.entity_id
_entity_poly.type
_entity_poly.pdbx_seq_one_letter_code
_entity_poly.pdbx_strand_id
1 'polypeptide(L)'
;MSADRTPDGASQRERAEALQEVLAERVLVLDGATGTWLQGQSLTAADFGGPELEGCNENLVFTRPDVVLRMHEEYFAAGADMVETDTFGGTPLVLAEYGLADKAIEQNRRAAEIAREAAAKFTTAARPRFVLGSMGPTTKAITVTGGATFDEMIVHYRTGVIGLLSGGADALVLETVQDTRNLKAGLIGVEQAFAEVGWRVPLMVSLTIEPTGTMLAGQAVDAAYTAIAHAPLLSIGLNCSTGPEFMTDHLRTLSGLAKPLVSCYPNAVLPDADGQYGET
;
A
#
# COMPACT_ATOMS: atom_id res chain seq x y z
N MET A 1 -28.76 -8.60 -4.64
CA MET A 1 -27.97 -9.48 -3.74
C MET A 1 -26.69 -8.72 -3.49
N SER A 2 -26.42 -8.33 -2.24
CA SER A 2 -25.36 -7.36 -1.91
C SER A 2 -23.98 -7.98 -2.13
N ALA A 3 -23.20 -7.35 -3.00
CA ALA A 3 -21.81 -7.70 -3.30
C ALA A 3 -20.84 -7.37 -2.14
N ASP A 4 -21.36 -7.15 -0.93
CA ASP A 4 -20.68 -6.55 0.21
C ASP A 4 -20.32 -7.57 1.32
N ARG A 5 -20.48 -8.88 1.11
CA ARG A 5 -20.14 -9.92 2.09
C ARG A 5 -19.09 -10.86 1.55
N THR A 6 -17.98 -10.93 2.29
CA THR A 6 -16.90 -11.88 2.06
C THR A 6 -17.23 -13.28 2.58
N PRO A 7 -16.42 -14.30 2.27
CA PRO A 7 -16.61 -15.67 2.75
C PRO A 7 -16.68 -15.81 4.27
N ASP A 8 -16.09 -14.89 5.04
CA ASP A 8 -16.15 -14.83 6.50
C ASP A 8 -17.46 -14.23 7.05
N GLY A 9 -18.35 -13.76 6.17
CA GLY A 9 -19.68 -13.25 6.51
C GLY A 9 -19.75 -11.82 7.03
N ALA A 10 -18.60 -11.17 7.29
CA ALA A 10 -18.54 -9.78 7.70
C ALA A 10 -18.53 -8.84 6.49
N SER A 11 -19.22 -7.71 6.59
CA SER A 11 -19.13 -6.64 5.57
C SER A 11 -17.78 -5.92 5.66
N GLN A 12 -17.38 -5.24 4.58
CA GLN A 12 -16.16 -4.41 4.57
C GLN A 12 -16.19 -3.34 5.67
N ARG A 13 -17.35 -2.79 5.98
CA ARG A 13 -17.50 -1.78 7.05
C ARG A 13 -17.26 -2.38 8.42
N GLU A 14 -17.86 -3.53 8.71
CA GLU A 14 -17.65 -4.24 9.98
C GLU A 14 -16.18 -4.59 10.19
N ARG A 15 -15.45 -5.00 9.14
CA ARG A 15 -14.02 -5.26 9.23
C ARG A 15 -13.19 -3.99 9.43
N ALA A 16 -13.53 -2.89 8.77
CA ALA A 16 -12.88 -1.60 8.95
C ALA A 16 -13.08 -1.04 10.37
N GLU A 17 -14.24 -1.28 10.98
CA GLU A 17 -14.54 -0.95 12.38
C GLU A 17 -13.71 -1.85 13.31
N ALA A 18 -13.72 -3.17 13.11
CA ALA A 18 -12.94 -4.13 13.88
C ALA A 18 -11.42 -3.83 13.82
N LEU A 19 -10.90 -3.38 12.69
CA LEU A 19 -9.50 -2.94 12.58
C LEU A 19 -9.18 -1.81 13.57
N GLN A 20 -10.06 -0.82 13.68
CA GLN A 20 -9.86 0.31 14.59
C GLN A 20 -9.98 -0.11 16.06
N GLU A 21 -10.91 -1.02 16.37
CA GLU A 21 -11.08 -1.58 17.72
C GLU A 21 -9.82 -2.34 18.16
N VAL A 22 -9.29 -3.21 17.31
CA VAL A 22 -8.08 -3.99 17.64
C VAL A 22 -6.85 -3.09 17.76
N LEU A 23 -6.73 -2.04 16.93
CA LEU A 23 -5.65 -1.04 17.03
C LEU A 23 -5.72 -0.21 18.32
N ALA A 24 -6.90 -0.05 18.92
CA ALA A 24 -7.05 0.60 20.22
C ALA A 24 -6.53 -0.27 21.37
N GLU A 25 -6.45 -1.58 21.19
CA GLU A 25 -6.02 -2.54 22.22
C GLU A 25 -4.54 -2.94 22.08
N ARG A 26 -4.02 -3.03 20.85
CA ARG A 26 -2.66 -3.50 20.61
C ARG A 26 -2.07 -2.99 19.29
N VAL A 27 -0.74 -3.09 19.19
CA VAL A 27 -0.03 -2.91 17.92
C VAL A 27 -0.39 -4.06 16.96
N LEU A 28 -0.61 -3.74 15.70
CA LEU A 28 -0.78 -4.71 14.62
C LEU A 28 0.52 -4.85 13.82
N VAL A 29 0.79 -6.07 13.40
CA VAL A 29 1.95 -6.41 12.57
C VAL A 29 1.51 -6.47 11.12
N LEU A 30 2.14 -5.66 10.28
CA LEU A 30 1.98 -5.67 8.84
C LEU A 30 2.83 -6.81 8.24
N ASP A 31 2.54 -7.21 7.01
CA ASP A 31 3.37 -8.14 6.23
C ASP A 31 4.72 -7.49 5.84
N GLY A 32 5.49 -8.19 5.06
CA GLY A 32 6.82 -7.77 4.61
C GLY A 32 6.87 -7.47 3.10
N ALA A 33 8.09 -7.33 2.60
CA ALA A 33 8.36 -6.88 1.24
C ALA A 33 7.85 -7.85 0.15
N THR A 34 6.81 -7.45 -0.55
CA THR A 34 6.23 -8.16 -1.70
C THR A 34 7.28 -8.44 -2.78
N GLY A 35 8.04 -7.41 -3.19
CA GLY A 35 9.04 -7.54 -4.26
C GLY A 35 10.12 -8.57 -3.95
N THR A 36 10.69 -8.55 -2.74
CA THR A 36 11.70 -9.51 -2.30
C THR A 36 11.14 -10.93 -2.25
N TRP A 37 9.91 -11.11 -1.75
CA TRP A 37 9.26 -12.41 -1.74
C TRP A 37 9.07 -12.96 -3.17
N LEU A 38 8.57 -12.15 -4.09
CA LEU A 38 8.36 -12.52 -5.49
C LEU A 38 9.67 -12.88 -6.21
N GLN A 39 10.75 -12.12 -5.99
CA GLN A 39 12.09 -12.43 -6.53
C GLN A 39 12.56 -13.82 -6.11
N GLY A 40 12.25 -14.26 -4.90
CA GLY A 40 12.55 -15.61 -4.41
C GLY A 40 11.78 -16.74 -5.11
N GLN A 41 10.75 -16.44 -5.91
CA GLN A 41 9.91 -17.46 -6.55
C GLN A 41 10.40 -17.94 -7.91
N SER A 42 11.53 -17.42 -8.41
CA SER A 42 12.10 -17.80 -9.73
C SER A 42 11.08 -17.66 -10.89
N LEU A 43 10.29 -16.59 -10.86
CA LEU A 43 9.32 -16.30 -11.92
C LEU A 43 10.05 -15.95 -13.23
N THR A 44 9.42 -16.32 -14.33
CA THR A 44 9.92 -16.07 -15.70
C THR A 44 9.02 -15.08 -16.42
N ALA A 45 9.48 -14.52 -17.53
CA ALA A 45 8.66 -13.63 -18.36
C ALA A 45 7.29 -14.24 -18.72
N ALA A 46 7.21 -15.56 -18.91
CA ALA A 46 5.94 -16.26 -19.18
C ALA A 46 4.95 -16.16 -18.00
N ASP A 47 5.45 -16.16 -16.75
CA ASP A 47 4.62 -16.01 -15.55
C ASP A 47 4.01 -14.61 -15.45
N PHE A 48 4.69 -13.58 -15.95
CA PHE A 48 4.17 -12.22 -16.04
C PHE A 48 3.21 -12.00 -17.22
N GLY A 49 3.11 -12.95 -18.16
CA GLY A 49 2.26 -12.87 -19.35
C GLY A 49 3.01 -12.54 -20.64
N GLY A 50 4.34 -12.50 -20.62
CA GLY A 50 5.20 -12.28 -21.77
C GLY A 50 6.38 -11.34 -21.49
N PRO A 51 7.35 -11.25 -22.40
CA PRO A 51 8.55 -10.43 -22.20
C PRO A 51 8.27 -8.94 -21.97
N GLU A 52 7.20 -8.40 -22.56
CA GLU A 52 6.82 -7.00 -22.40
C GLU A 52 6.24 -6.68 -21.03
N LEU A 53 5.83 -7.72 -20.27
CA LEU A 53 5.23 -7.61 -18.95
C LEU A 53 6.17 -8.11 -17.85
N GLU A 54 7.36 -8.55 -18.18
CA GLU A 54 8.34 -9.02 -17.19
C GLU A 54 8.65 -7.91 -16.19
N GLY A 55 8.49 -8.22 -14.89
CA GLY A 55 8.67 -7.26 -13.80
C GLY A 55 7.41 -6.46 -13.44
N CYS A 56 6.31 -6.59 -14.18
CA CYS A 56 5.01 -6.04 -13.77
C CYS A 56 4.36 -6.97 -12.73
N ASN A 57 4.73 -6.80 -11.47
CA ASN A 57 4.22 -7.63 -10.37
C ASN A 57 2.69 -7.60 -10.30
N GLU A 58 2.10 -6.43 -10.51
CA GLU A 58 0.66 -6.22 -10.47
C GLU A 58 -0.10 -7.11 -11.49
N ASN A 59 0.55 -7.52 -12.59
CA ASN A 59 -0.09 -8.41 -13.56
C ASN A 59 -0.19 -9.86 -13.08
N LEU A 60 0.56 -10.26 -12.04
CA LEU A 60 0.51 -11.61 -11.47
C LEU A 60 -0.87 -11.96 -10.91
N VAL A 61 -1.68 -10.98 -10.53
CA VAL A 61 -3.05 -11.23 -10.08
C VAL A 61 -3.95 -11.87 -11.16
N PHE A 62 -3.56 -11.74 -12.44
CA PHE A 62 -4.23 -12.36 -13.57
C PHE A 62 -3.52 -13.63 -14.04
N THR A 63 -2.21 -13.60 -14.12
CA THR A 63 -1.41 -14.67 -14.74
C THR A 63 -1.01 -15.74 -13.75
N ARG A 64 -0.72 -15.36 -12.49
CA ARG A 64 -0.29 -16.25 -11.41
C ARG A 64 -0.97 -15.91 -10.08
N PRO A 65 -2.31 -15.88 -10.02
CA PRO A 65 -3.04 -15.60 -8.77
C PRO A 65 -2.69 -16.60 -7.66
N ASP A 66 -2.26 -17.80 -7.99
CA ASP A 66 -1.77 -18.81 -7.05
C ASP A 66 -0.52 -18.35 -6.30
N VAL A 67 0.39 -17.65 -6.97
CA VAL A 67 1.62 -17.12 -6.36
C VAL A 67 1.28 -15.98 -5.41
N VAL A 68 0.45 -15.04 -5.84
CA VAL A 68 0.03 -13.90 -5.01
C VAL A 68 -0.75 -14.37 -3.78
N LEU A 69 -1.68 -15.32 -3.94
CA LEU A 69 -2.43 -15.92 -2.83
C LEU A 69 -1.48 -16.57 -1.81
N ARG A 70 -0.53 -17.39 -2.28
CA ARG A 70 0.44 -18.06 -1.41
C ARG A 70 1.29 -17.07 -0.64
N MET A 71 1.71 -15.96 -1.26
CA MET A 71 2.46 -14.90 -0.57
C MET A 71 1.70 -14.37 0.66
N HIS A 72 0.44 -13.99 0.47
CA HIS A 72 -0.38 -13.50 1.58
C HIS A 72 -0.61 -14.58 2.65
N GLU A 73 -0.83 -15.84 2.25
CA GLU A 73 -0.99 -16.95 3.19
C GLU A 73 0.26 -17.19 4.02
N GLU A 74 1.45 -17.13 3.42
CA GLU A 74 2.73 -17.28 4.14
C GLU A 74 2.95 -16.16 5.15
N TYR A 75 2.63 -14.89 4.81
CA TYR A 75 2.72 -13.78 5.75
C TYR A 75 1.71 -13.92 6.90
N PHE A 76 0.48 -14.33 6.65
CA PHE A 76 -0.49 -14.59 7.71
C PHE A 76 -0.07 -15.78 8.60
N ALA A 77 0.48 -16.84 8.01
CA ALA A 77 1.00 -17.99 8.74
C ALA A 77 2.20 -17.61 9.61
N ALA A 78 3.08 -16.72 9.15
CA ALA A 78 4.18 -16.15 9.92
C ALA A 78 3.70 -15.24 11.06
N GLY A 79 2.44 -14.78 11.02
CA GLY A 79 1.83 -14.03 12.11
C GLY A 79 1.42 -12.60 11.79
N ALA A 80 1.51 -12.15 10.54
CA ALA A 80 1.00 -10.83 10.16
C ALA A 80 -0.49 -10.69 10.54
N ASP A 81 -0.87 -9.53 11.01
CA ASP A 81 -2.28 -9.17 11.28
C ASP A 81 -2.94 -8.55 10.05
N MET A 82 -2.14 -7.91 9.20
CA MET A 82 -2.55 -7.24 7.98
C MET A 82 -1.60 -7.63 6.83
N VAL A 83 -2.14 -7.71 5.62
CA VAL A 83 -1.34 -7.83 4.39
C VAL A 83 -1.66 -6.70 3.44
N GLU A 84 -0.65 -6.19 2.76
CA GLU A 84 -0.79 -5.24 1.67
C GLU A 84 -1.16 -5.95 0.37
N THR A 85 -2.04 -5.34 -0.43
CA THR A 85 -2.38 -5.88 -1.75
C THR A 85 -1.20 -5.73 -2.72
N ASP A 86 -1.08 -6.61 -3.71
CA ASP A 86 -0.10 -6.52 -4.79
C ASP A 86 -0.52 -5.45 -5.82
N THR A 87 -0.49 -4.18 -5.38
CA THR A 87 -1.01 -3.02 -6.11
C THR A 87 -0.13 -1.77 -5.97
N PHE A 88 1.11 -1.93 -5.56
CA PHE A 88 2.04 -0.81 -5.37
C PHE A 88 2.12 0.10 -6.60
N GLY A 89 2.23 -0.48 -7.81
CA GLY A 89 2.17 0.19 -9.10
C GLY A 89 0.78 0.20 -9.75
N GLY A 90 -0.30 -0.06 -9.01
CA GLY A 90 -1.65 -0.30 -9.53
C GLY A 90 -2.38 0.95 -10.07
N THR A 91 -1.72 2.09 -10.23
CA THR A 91 -2.35 3.27 -10.86
C THR A 91 -2.32 3.18 -12.39
N PRO A 92 -3.29 3.76 -13.11
CA PRO A 92 -3.25 3.82 -14.57
C PRO A 92 -1.95 4.41 -15.13
N LEU A 93 -1.33 5.35 -14.40
CA LEU A 93 -0.09 5.99 -14.82
C LEU A 93 1.08 4.99 -14.88
N VAL A 94 1.24 4.17 -13.85
CA VAL A 94 2.31 3.16 -13.79
C VAL A 94 2.01 2.01 -14.73
N LEU A 95 0.78 1.50 -14.72
CA LEU A 95 0.36 0.40 -15.60
C LEU A 95 0.43 0.76 -17.10
N ALA A 96 0.38 2.06 -17.44
CA ALA A 96 0.57 2.52 -18.82
C ALA A 96 1.97 2.17 -19.39
N GLU A 97 2.97 2.03 -18.52
CA GLU A 97 4.34 1.63 -18.93
C GLU A 97 4.38 0.20 -19.49
N TYR A 98 3.39 -0.62 -19.10
CA TYR A 98 3.17 -1.99 -19.57
C TYR A 98 1.99 -2.13 -20.55
N GLY A 99 1.38 -1.01 -20.97
CA GLY A 99 0.19 -1.04 -21.83
C GLY A 99 -1.10 -1.50 -21.13
N LEU A 100 -1.13 -1.46 -19.79
CA LEU A 100 -2.22 -1.99 -18.96
C LEU A 100 -3.05 -0.90 -18.26
N ALA A 101 -2.96 0.36 -18.68
CA ALA A 101 -3.65 1.48 -18.02
C ALA A 101 -5.17 1.28 -17.86
N ASP A 102 -5.81 0.68 -18.85
CA ASP A 102 -7.24 0.36 -18.87
C ASP A 102 -7.64 -0.77 -17.92
N LYS A 103 -6.68 -1.54 -17.42
CA LYS A 103 -6.88 -2.64 -16.49
C LYS A 103 -6.82 -2.23 -15.01
N ALA A 104 -6.47 -0.98 -14.71
CA ALA A 104 -6.18 -0.54 -13.35
C ALA A 104 -7.29 -0.86 -12.34
N ILE A 105 -8.56 -0.59 -12.64
CA ILE A 105 -9.68 -0.91 -11.73
C ILE A 105 -9.77 -2.42 -11.52
N GLU A 106 -9.73 -3.21 -12.59
CA GLU A 106 -9.86 -4.67 -12.52
C GLU A 106 -8.68 -5.30 -11.78
N GLN A 107 -7.46 -4.84 -12.04
CA GLN A 107 -6.24 -5.28 -11.39
C GLN A 107 -6.29 -5.04 -9.88
N ASN A 108 -6.58 -3.81 -9.45
CA ASN A 108 -6.67 -3.47 -8.03
C ASN A 108 -7.80 -4.25 -7.33
N ARG A 109 -8.95 -4.41 -7.99
CA ARG A 109 -10.06 -5.22 -7.48
C ARG A 109 -9.62 -6.67 -7.26
N ARG A 110 -8.99 -7.28 -8.27
CA ARG A 110 -8.55 -8.66 -8.20
C ARG A 110 -7.49 -8.90 -7.15
N ALA A 111 -6.52 -7.98 -7.00
CA ALA A 111 -5.51 -8.04 -5.96
C ALA A 111 -6.13 -8.03 -4.56
N ALA A 112 -7.08 -7.11 -4.32
CA ALA A 112 -7.78 -7.05 -3.03
C ALA A 112 -8.63 -8.31 -2.77
N GLU A 113 -9.29 -8.88 -3.79
CA GLU A 113 -10.03 -10.15 -3.67
C GLU A 113 -9.10 -11.31 -3.26
N ILE A 114 -7.90 -11.42 -3.86
CA ILE A 114 -6.92 -12.47 -3.53
C ILE A 114 -6.43 -12.31 -2.08
N ALA A 115 -6.06 -11.09 -1.69
CA ALA A 115 -5.65 -10.81 -0.31
C ALA A 115 -6.79 -11.11 0.69
N ARG A 116 -8.04 -10.79 0.33
CA ARG A 116 -9.21 -11.11 1.15
C ARG A 116 -9.45 -12.61 1.28
N GLU A 117 -9.23 -13.37 0.20
CA GLU A 117 -9.30 -14.83 0.22
C GLU A 117 -8.30 -15.42 1.22
N ALA A 118 -7.05 -14.95 1.20
CA ALA A 118 -6.03 -15.36 2.17
C ALA A 118 -6.46 -14.98 3.59
N ALA A 119 -6.85 -13.73 3.82
CA ALA A 119 -7.25 -13.26 5.15
C ALA A 119 -8.42 -14.06 5.74
N ALA A 120 -9.40 -14.47 4.92
CA ALA A 120 -10.52 -15.29 5.38
C ALA A 120 -10.09 -16.67 5.91
N LYS A 121 -9.03 -17.27 5.34
CA LYS A 121 -8.49 -18.56 5.80
C LYS A 121 -7.82 -18.48 7.17
N PHE A 122 -7.29 -17.32 7.54
CA PHE A 122 -6.53 -17.12 8.79
C PHE A 122 -7.29 -16.30 9.84
N THR A 123 -8.43 -15.73 9.51
CA THR A 123 -9.28 -14.99 10.45
C THR A 123 -9.93 -15.93 11.45
N THR A 124 -9.83 -15.55 12.74
CA THR A 124 -10.58 -16.17 13.83
C THR A 124 -11.25 -15.07 14.67
N ALA A 125 -12.22 -15.42 15.51
CA ALA A 125 -12.87 -14.46 16.41
C ALA A 125 -11.88 -13.77 17.36
N ALA A 126 -10.81 -14.47 17.77
CA ALA A 126 -9.78 -13.93 18.65
C ALA A 126 -8.68 -13.16 17.88
N ARG A 127 -8.56 -13.40 16.59
CA ARG A 127 -7.50 -12.82 15.76
C ARG A 127 -7.99 -12.55 14.34
N PRO A 128 -8.74 -11.47 14.12
CA PRO A 128 -9.14 -11.07 12.79
C PRO A 128 -7.92 -10.68 11.94
N ARG A 129 -8.01 -10.89 10.62
CA ARG A 129 -7.01 -10.54 9.62
C ARG A 129 -7.55 -9.48 8.68
N PHE A 130 -6.71 -8.54 8.30
CA PHE A 130 -7.11 -7.38 7.54
C PHE A 130 -6.35 -7.27 6.22
N VAL A 131 -6.96 -6.60 5.26
CA VAL A 131 -6.40 -6.29 3.95
C VAL A 131 -6.21 -4.79 3.81
N LEU A 132 -4.98 -4.38 3.58
CA LEU A 132 -4.57 -3.01 3.36
C LEU A 132 -4.38 -2.78 1.86
N GLY A 133 -5.23 -1.98 1.26
CA GLY A 133 -5.10 -1.60 -0.15
C GLY A 133 -3.92 -0.67 -0.34
N SER A 134 -2.81 -1.19 -0.90
CA SER A 134 -1.57 -0.45 -1.11
C SER A 134 -1.63 0.40 -2.36
N MET A 135 -1.11 1.61 -2.27
CA MET A 135 -0.86 2.50 -3.40
C MET A 135 0.48 3.20 -3.21
N GLY A 136 1.46 2.79 -3.99
CA GLY A 136 2.79 3.36 -3.99
C GLY A 136 2.87 4.74 -4.65
N PRO A 137 4.06 5.34 -4.67
CA PRO A 137 4.32 6.52 -5.47
C PRO A 137 4.16 6.16 -6.94
N THR A 138 3.81 7.12 -7.75
CA THR A 138 3.86 6.91 -9.20
C THR A 138 5.30 7.04 -9.69
N THR A 139 5.58 6.60 -10.92
CA THR A 139 6.87 6.82 -11.58
C THR A 139 7.11 8.29 -11.94
N LYS A 140 6.10 9.15 -11.72
CA LYS A 140 6.17 10.60 -11.94
C LYS A 140 5.97 11.36 -10.63
N ALA A 141 6.99 12.09 -10.20
CA ALA A 141 6.89 13.03 -9.07
C ALA A 141 6.66 14.44 -9.62
N ILE A 142 5.52 15.03 -9.32
CA ILE A 142 5.10 16.33 -9.87
C ILE A 142 6.17 17.40 -9.67
N THR A 143 6.79 17.42 -8.48
CA THR A 143 7.79 18.43 -8.13
C THR A 143 9.18 18.13 -8.69
N VAL A 144 9.54 16.84 -8.85
CA VAL A 144 10.91 16.41 -9.16
C VAL A 144 11.09 16.06 -10.63
N THR A 145 10.31 15.07 -11.11
CA THR A 145 10.48 14.54 -12.47
C THR A 145 9.50 15.18 -13.47
N GLY A 146 8.39 15.72 -13.00
CA GLY A 146 7.27 16.13 -13.87
C GLY A 146 6.67 14.95 -14.61
N GLY A 147 6.04 15.23 -15.74
CA GLY A 147 5.46 14.19 -16.62
C GLY A 147 4.03 13.77 -16.25
N ALA A 148 3.45 14.39 -15.21
CA ALA A 148 2.03 14.35 -14.88
C ALA A 148 1.62 15.65 -14.22
N THR A 149 0.40 16.10 -14.45
CA THR A 149 -0.20 17.24 -13.76
C THR A 149 -0.82 16.83 -12.44
N PHE A 150 -1.12 17.82 -11.59
CA PHE A 150 -1.81 17.58 -10.32
C PHE A 150 -3.18 16.93 -10.52
N ASP A 151 -3.94 17.40 -11.52
CA ASP A 151 -5.29 16.90 -11.80
C ASP A 151 -5.27 15.48 -12.39
N GLU A 152 -4.32 15.16 -13.27
CA GLU A 152 -4.12 13.81 -13.76
C GLU A 152 -3.79 12.85 -12.61
N MET A 153 -2.93 13.28 -11.69
CA MET A 153 -2.57 12.49 -10.52
C MET A 153 -3.77 12.16 -9.63
N ILE A 154 -4.69 13.11 -9.43
CA ILE A 154 -5.95 12.87 -8.72
C ILE A 154 -6.74 11.72 -9.38
N VAL A 155 -6.88 11.76 -10.71
CA VAL A 155 -7.61 10.73 -11.46
C VAL A 155 -6.93 9.36 -11.34
N HIS A 156 -5.60 9.30 -11.39
CA HIS A 156 -4.86 8.04 -11.28
C HIS A 156 -5.06 7.37 -9.93
N TYR A 157 -4.92 8.12 -8.82
CA TYR A 157 -5.15 7.58 -7.49
C TYR A 157 -6.62 7.20 -7.27
N ARG A 158 -7.57 8.05 -7.67
CA ARG A 158 -9.00 7.72 -7.59
C ARG A 158 -9.33 6.40 -8.28
N THR A 159 -8.78 6.17 -9.47
CA THR A 159 -9.02 4.95 -10.26
C THR A 159 -8.53 3.70 -9.52
N GLY A 160 -7.32 3.72 -8.97
CA GLY A 160 -6.79 2.61 -8.17
C GLY A 160 -7.63 2.33 -6.93
N VAL A 161 -7.99 3.38 -6.19
CA VAL A 161 -8.83 3.28 -4.98
C VAL A 161 -10.19 2.66 -5.25
N ILE A 162 -10.86 3.02 -6.35
CA ILE A 162 -12.14 2.40 -6.73
C ILE A 162 -11.99 0.88 -6.89
N GLY A 163 -10.92 0.43 -7.53
CA GLY A 163 -10.62 -1.00 -7.66
C GLY A 163 -10.43 -1.66 -6.30
N LEU A 164 -9.56 -1.12 -5.43
CA LEU A 164 -9.27 -1.65 -4.10
C LEU A 164 -10.53 -1.76 -3.22
N LEU A 165 -11.35 -0.72 -3.19
CA LEU A 165 -12.61 -0.72 -2.45
C LEU A 165 -13.59 -1.77 -2.99
N SER A 166 -13.67 -1.90 -4.32
CA SER A 166 -14.54 -2.89 -4.97
C SER A 166 -14.09 -4.32 -4.69
N GLY A 167 -12.81 -4.56 -4.46
CA GLY A 167 -12.23 -5.87 -4.10
C GLY A 167 -12.28 -6.19 -2.61
N GLY A 168 -12.72 -5.24 -1.76
CA GLY A 168 -12.94 -5.46 -0.33
C GLY A 168 -11.76 -5.16 0.59
N ALA A 169 -10.88 -4.24 0.21
CA ALA A 169 -9.83 -3.73 1.11
C ALA A 169 -10.44 -3.10 2.37
N ASP A 170 -9.90 -3.44 3.55
CA ASP A 170 -10.43 -3.02 4.86
C ASP A 170 -9.89 -1.64 5.28
N ALA A 171 -8.74 -1.26 4.74
CA ALA A 171 -8.11 0.05 4.87
C ALA A 171 -7.32 0.36 3.59
N LEU A 172 -6.87 1.60 3.44
CA LEU A 172 -6.00 2.03 2.35
C LEU A 172 -4.70 2.61 2.90
N VAL A 173 -3.61 2.48 2.14
CA VAL A 173 -2.36 3.18 2.41
C VAL A 173 -1.84 3.87 1.14
N LEU A 174 -1.48 5.14 1.28
CA LEU A 174 -0.61 5.84 0.35
C LEU A 174 0.80 5.72 0.92
N GLU A 175 1.62 4.86 0.33
CA GLU A 175 2.93 4.51 0.88
C GLU A 175 4.10 4.97 0.02
N THR A 176 5.30 4.92 0.61
CA THR A 176 6.57 5.28 -0.04
C THR A 176 6.50 6.68 -0.66
N VAL A 177 5.78 7.57 0.01
CA VAL A 177 5.51 8.92 -0.53
C VAL A 177 6.79 9.74 -0.55
N GLN A 178 7.17 10.19 -1.74
CA GLN A 178 8.40 10.95 -2.00
C GLN A 178 8.17 12.44 -2.31
N ASP A 179 6.91 12.83 -2.56
CA ASP A 179 6.50 14.18 -2.94
C ASP A 179 5.16 14.55 -2.31
N THR A 180 5.13 15.62 -1.52
CA THR A 180 3.88 16.08 -0.86
C THR A 180 2.82 16.57 -1.84
N ARG A 181 3.18 16.97 -3.06
CA ARG A 181 2.19 17.33 -4.09
C ARG A 181 1.50 16.09 -4.64
N ASN A 182 2.26 15.00 -4.91
CA ASN A 182 1.67 13.71 -5.26
C ASN A 182 0.74 13.22 -4.14
N LEU A 183 1.20 13.31 -2.88
CA LEU A 183 0.39 12.93 -1.73
C LEU A 183 -0.92 13.71 -1.65
N LYS A 184 -0.88 15.02 -1.82
CA LYS A 184 -2.11 15.84 -1.80
C LYS A 184 -3.07 15.48 -2.94
N ALA A 185 -2.55 15.22 -4.13
CA ALA A 185 -3.36 14.73 -5.24
C ALA A 185 -3.96 13.35 -4.90
N GLY A 186 -3.17 12.45 -4.30
CA GLY A 186 -3.62 11.14 -3.83
C GLY A 186 -4.74 11.25 -2.81
N LEU A 187 -4.58 12.10 -1.78
CA LEU A 187 -5.62 12.35 -0.77
C LEU A 187 -6.94 12.84 -1.39
N ILE A 188 -6.88 13.75 -2.36
CA ILE A 188 -8.06 14.22 -3.08
C ILE A 188 -8.68 13.08 -3.91
N GLY A 189 -7.85 12.27 -4.58
CA GLY A 189 -8.31 11.10 -5.34
C GLY A 189 -9.02 10.08 -4.47
N VAL A 190 -8.48 9.79 -3.28
CA VAL A 190 -9.12 8.92 -2.27
C VAL A 190 -10.48 9.49 -1.84
N GLU A 191 -10.56 10.77 -1.52
CA GLU A 191 -11.82 11.42 -1.13
C GLU A 191 -12.88 11.34 -2.24
N GLN A 192 -12.48 11.57 -3.49
CA GLN A 192 -13.38 11.44 -4.64
C GLN A 192 -13.87 10.00 -4.83
N ALA A 193 -12.98 9.00 -4.64
CA ALA A 193 -13.36 7.60 -4.71
C ALA A 193 -14.36 7.23 -3.61
N PHE A 194 -14.14 7.66 -2.36
CA PHE A 194 -15.09 7.45 -1.26
C PHE A 194 -16.46 8.07 -1.56
N ALA A 195 -16.49 9.28 -2.14
CA ALA A 195 -17.73 9.92 -2.54
C ALA A 195 -18.48 9.13 -3.63
N GLU A 196 -17.75 8.55 -4.59
CA GLU A 196 -18.31 7.76 -5.69
C GLU A 196 -18.87 6.42 -5.22
N VAL A 197 -18.12 5.69 -4.39
CA VAL A 197 -18.55 4.38 -3.89
C VAL A 197 -19.57 4.50 -2.74
N GLY A 198 -19.67 5.65 -2.08
CA GLY A 198 -20.65 5.95 -1.05
C GLY A 198 -20.29 5.45 0.36
N TRP A 199 -19.07 4.98 0.60
CA TRP A 199 -18.55 4.63 1.93
C TRP A 199 -17.05 4.90 2.04
N ARG A 200 -16.53 4.81 3.28
CA ARG A 200 -15.13 5.10 3.61
C ARG A 200 -14.54 3.94 4.39
N VAL A 201 -13.26 3.70 4.17
CA VAL A 201 -12.42 2.86 5.02
C VAL A 201 -11.31 3.71 5.65
N PRO A 202 -10.66 3.26 6.74
CA PRO A 202 -9.50 3.96 7.30
C PRO A 202 -8.42 4.20 6.26
N LEU A 203 -7.79 5.38 6.33
CA LEU A 203 -6.69 5.77 5.44
C LEU A 203 -5.40 5.94 6.22
N MET A 204 -4.36 5.29 5.75
CA MET A 204 -2.99 5.39 6.24
C MET A 204 -2.13 6.14 5.22
N VAL A 205 -1.08 6.81 5.71
CA VAL A 205 -0.05 7.42 4.87
C VAL A 205 1.31 6.97 5.38
N SER A 206 2.23 6.63 4.49
CA SER A 206 3.61 6.32 4.84
C SER A 206 4.57 7.10 3.93
N LEU A 207 5.45 7.88 4.56
CA LEU A 207 6.42 8.73 3.88
C LEU A 207 7.74 7.98 3.71
N THR A 208 8.53 8.37 2.73
CA THR A 208 9.89 7.87 2.55
C THR A 208 10.89 9.01 2.74
N ILE A 209 11.81 8.83 3.68
CA ILE A 209 12.88 9.78 3.98
C ILE A 209 14.20 9.19 3.50
N GLU A 210 14.84 9.90 2.59
CA GLU A 210 16.13 9.53 2.05
C GLU A 210 17.27 9.66 3.10
N PRO A 211 18.43 9.03 2.90
CA PRO A 211 19.57 9.18 3.81
C PRO A 211 20.01 10.64 4.05
N THR A 212 19.60 11.56 3.18
CA THR A 212 19.82 13.01 3.32
C THR A 212 18.96 13.66 4.41
N GLY A 213 17.97 12.92 4.98
CA GLY A 213 17.06 13.41 6.02
C GLY A 213 15.81 14.10 5.50
N THR A 214 15.54 14.03 4.19
CA THR A 214 14.34 14.61 3.56
C THR A 214 13.71 13.63 2.59
N MET A 215 12.44 13.86 2.23
CA MET A 215 11.83 13.22 1.09
C MET A 215 12.59 13.59 -0.21
N LEU A 216 12.43 12.84 -1.28
CA LEU A 216 13.03 13.12 -2.59
C LEU A 216 12.70 14.56 -3.07
N ALA A 217 11.49 15.05 -2.81
CA ALA A 217 11.09 16.42 -3.12
C ALA A 217 11.55 17.47 -2.10
N GLY A 218 12.42 17.10 -1.14
CA GLY A 218 13.12 18.02 -0.23
C GLY A 218 12.41 18.37 1.07
N GLN A 219 11.20 17.82 1.34
CA GLN A 219 10.51 18.07 2.59
C GLN A 219 11.06 17.21 3.73
N ALA A 220 11.29 17.82 4.90
CA ALA A 220 11.52 17.08 6.15
C ALA A 220 10.20 16.49 6.66
N VAL A 221 10.27 15.48 7.54
CA VAL A 221 9.12 14.71 8.02
C VAL A 221 8.06 15.58 8.71
N ASP A 222 8.46 16.57 9.48
CA ASP A 222 7.59 17.54 10.16
C ASP A 222 6.84 18.45 9.18
N ALA A 223 7.54 18.94 8.16
CA ALA A 223 6.95 19.75 7.09
C ALA A 223 5.96 18.92 6.25
N ALA A 224 6.32 17.68 5.93
CA ALA A 224 5.45 16.77 5.18
C ALA A 224 4.17 16.45 5.97
N TYR A 225 4.29 16.09 7.25
CA TYR A 225 3.12 15.86 8.09
C TYR A 225 2.26 17.13 8.25
N THR A 226 2.85 18.27 8.52
CA THR A 226 2.13 19.54 8.65
C THR A 226 1.31 19.86 7.40
N ALA A 227 1.83 19.55 6.22
CA ALA A 227 1.15 19.79 4.95
C ALA A 227 -0.14 18.97 4.77
N ILE A 228 -0.32 17.87 5.52
CA ILE A 228 -1.46 16.93 5.43
C ILE A 228 -2.18 16.73 6.78
N ALA A 229 -1.79 17.41 7.84
CA ALA A 229 -2.34 17.22 9.20
C ALA A 229 -3.85 17.49 9.31
N HIS A 230 -4.46 18.08 8.27
CA HIS A 230 -5.90 18.28 8.16
C HIS A 230 -6.65 17.05 7.65
N ALA A 231 -5.97 16.07 7.05
CA ALA A 231 -6.60 14.86 6.53
C ALA A 231 -6.97 13.90 7.69
N PRO A 232 -8.13 13.23 7.62
CA PRO A 232 -8.57 12.27 8.64
C PRO A 232 -7.84 10.93 8.45
N LEU A 233 -6.62 10.83 8.94
CA LEU A 233 -5.78 9.64 8.83
C LEU A 233 -5.95 8.71 10.02
N LEU A 234 -5.94 7.40 9.77
CA LEU A 234 -5.76 6.36 10.79
C LEU A 234 -4.33 6.37 11.33
N SER A 235 -3.36 6.40 10.42
CA SER A 235 -1.94 6.49 10.78
C SER A 235 -1.16 7.34 9.79
N ILE A 236 -0.03 7.86 10.28
CA ILE A 236 1.06 8.42 9.48
C ILE A 236 2.35 7.71 9.87
N GLY A 237 3.20 7.36 8.91
CA GLY A 237 4.40 6.60 9.20
C GLY A 237 5.51 6.79 8.22
N LEU A 238 6.51 5.92 8.35
CA LEU A 238 7.69 5.87 7.48
C LEU A 238 7.92 4.45 6.98
N ASN A 239 8.34 4.32 5.72
CA ASN A 239 8.75 3.05 5.14
C ASN A 239 9.86 3.24 4.11
N CYS A 240 10.51 2.13 3.76
CA CYS A 240 11.51 2.05 2.69
C CYS A 240 12.73 3.01 2.84
N SER A 241 13.53 3.12 1.78
CA SER A 241 14.74 3.92 1.61
C SER A 241 15.85 3.58 2.59
N THR A 242 15.58 3.55 3.90
CA THR A 242 16.58 3.36 4.94
C THR A 242 16.22 2.25 5.92
N GLY A 243 17.20 1.78 6.68
CA GLY A 243 17.01 0.84 7.79
C GLY A 243 16.53 1.54 9.08
N PRO A 244 16.29 0.76 10.16
CA PRO A 244 15.72 1.25 11.42
C PRO A 244 16.55 2.35 12.08
N GLU A 245 17.85 2.29 11.95
CA GLU A 245 18.76 3.27 12.56
C GLU A 245 18.47 4.68 12.04
N PHE A 246 18.41 4.85 10.72
CA PHE A 246 18.13 6.15 10.08
C PHE A 246 16.69 6.64 10.32
N MET A 247 15.72 5.73 10.46
CA MET A 247 14.33 6.10 10.68
C MET A 247 14.04 6.58 12.11
N THR A 248 14.85 6.19 13.09
CA THR A 248 14.55 6.38 14.52
C THR A 248 14.26 7.83 14.88
N ASP A 249 15.10 8.78 14.46
CA ASP A 249 14.92 10.19 14.82
C ASP A 249 13.75 10.85 14.08
N HIS A 250 13.51 10.45 12.84
CA HIS A 250 12.35 10.90 12.07
C HIS A 250 11.03 10.37 12.65
N LEU A 251 11.00 9.11 13.09
CA LEU A 251 9.86 8.53 13.79
C LEU A 251 9.59 9.20 15.14
N ARG A 252 10.65 9.51 15.90
CA ARG A 252 10.52 10.24 17.16
C ARG A 252 9.93 11.63 16.93
N THR A 253 10.38 12.33 15.90
CA THR A 253 9.82 13.63 15.51
C THR A 253 8.36 13.50 15.12
N LEU A 254 8.03 12.51 14.27
CA LEU A 254 6.67 12.28 13.81
C LEU A 254 5.75 11.91 14.98
N SER A 255 6.18 11.02 15.87
CA SER A 255 5.43 10.60 17.05
C SER A 255 5.13 11.75 18.02
N GLY A 256 6.03 12.75 18.10
CA GLY A 256 5.82 13.96 18.91
C GLY A 256 4.82 14.96 18.32
N LEU A 257 4.55 14.89 17.02
CA LEU A 257 3.71 15.84 16.29
C LEU A 257 2.37 15.25 15.84
N ALA A 258 2.34 13.96 15.51
CA ALA A 258 1.20 13.32 14.88
C ALA A 258 0.04 13.12 15.86
N LYS A 259 -1.18 13.43 15.38
CA LYS A 259 -2.42 13.11 16.08
C LYS A 259 -2.91 11.69 15.77
N PRO A 260 -2.81 11.18 14.50
CA PRO A 260 -3.11 9.79 14.18
C PRO A 260 -2.04 8.84 14.76
N LEU A 261 -2.30 7.54 14.69
CA LEU A 261 -1.32 6.51 15.05
C LEU A 261 -0.06 6.63 14.20
N VAL A 262 1.06 6.08 14.70
CA VAL A 262 2.32 6.06 13.96
C VAL A 262 2.63 4.65 13.49
N SER A 263 2.96 4.50 12.20
CA SER A 263 3.37 3.23 11.58
C SER A 263 4.82 3.27 11.12
N CYS A 264 5.48 2.10 11.08
CA CYS A 264 6.86 1.99 10.62
C CYS A 264 7.12 0.60 10.04
N TYR A 265 7.67 0.56 8.82
CA TYR A 265 8.18 -0.66 8.18
C TYR A 265 9.44 -0.35 7.37
N PRO A 266 10.62 -0.39 8.04
CA PRO A 266 11.91 -0.06 7.44
C PRO A 266 12.39 -1.20 6.52
N ASN A 267 13.36 -0.88 5.65
CA ASN A 267 14.16 -1.91 5.00
C ASN A 267 15.05 -2.64 6.03
N ALA A 268 15.44 -3.87 5.73
CA ALA A 268 16.47 -4.60 6.46
C ALA A 268 17.86 -4.05 6.06
N VAL A 269 18.17 -2.84 6.46
CA VAL A 269 19.30 -1.98 6.03
C VAL A 269 19.29 -1.63 4.52
N LEU A 270 20.30 -0.92 4.04
CA LEU A 270 20.51 -0.70 2.61
C LEU A 270 21.15 -1.96 2.02
N PRO A 271 20.78 -2.36 0.79
CA PRO A 271 21.45 -3.47 0.13
C PRO A 271 22.93 -3.13 -0.10
N ASP A 272 23.78 -4.14 -0.04
CA ASP A 272 25.18 -4.05 -0.42
C ASP A 272 25.37 -3.87 -1.95
N ALA A 273 26.63 -3.84 -2.42
CA ALA A 273 26.93 -3.68 -3.84
C ALA A 273 26.40 -4.83 -4.74
N ASP A 274 26.11 -5.99 -4.14
CA ASP A 274 25.55 -7.16 -4.81
C ASP A 274 24.01 -7.26 -4.65
N GLY A 275 23.38 -6.24 -4.03
CA GLY A 275 21.94 -6.18 -3.80
C GLY A 275 21.46 -7.05 -2.63
N GLN A 276 22.37 -7.52 -1.78
CA GLN A 276 22.02 -8.36 -0.64
C GLN A 276 21.77 -7.52 0.62
N TYR A 277 20.77 -7.91 1.40
CA TYR A 277 20.47 -7.28 2.69
C TYR A 277 21.19 -8.02 3.82
N GLY A 278 21.96 -7.26 4.64
CA GLY A 278 22.81 -7.83 5.68
C GLY A 278 22.12 -8.17 7.00
N GLU A 279 20.90 -7.67 7.21
CA GLU A 279 20.07 -7.98 8.37
C GLU A 279 19.00 -9.02 8.03
N THR A 280 18.76 -9.96 8.95
CA THR A 280 17.77 -11.05 8.82
C THR A 280 16.66 -10.89 9.85
#